data_8be35d918ca035edea1d56b41cebe782
#
_entry.id   8be35d918ca035edea1d56b41cebe782
#
_cell.length_a   1.000
_cell.length_b   1.000
_cell.length_c   1.000
_cell.angle_alpha   90.00
_cell.angle_beta   90.00
_cell.angle_gamma   90.00
#
_symmetry.space_group_name_H-M   'P 1'
#
loop_
_entity.id
_entity.type
_entity.pdbx_description
1 polymer ?
#
loop_
_entity_poly.entity_id
_entity_poly.type
_entity_poly.pdbx_seq_one_letter_code
_entity_poly.pdbx_strand_id
1 'polypeptide(L)' 'MSITPDCVRVEIPAATINMAIARTVAAAMAARADLTLDQIEDVRLAMDEGLAYIIEVVPDGAMVTCELCVA' A
#
# COMPACT_ATOMS: atom_id res chain seq x y z
N MET A 1 1.67 -21.87 -19.34
CA MET A 1 1.32 -20.53 -18.87
C MET A 1 2.13 -20.19 -17.64
N SER A 2 2.75 -19.06 -17.67
CA SER A 2 3.54 -18.58 -16.54
C SER A 2 2.60 -17.96 -15.50
N ILE A 3 2.72 -18.37 -14.23
CA ILE A 3 1.97 -17.75 -13.14
C ILE A 3 2.95 -16.89 -12.37
N THR A 4 3.00 -15.63 -12.73
CA THR A 4 3.82 -14.65 -12.04
C THR A 4 2.90 -13.74 -11.25
N PRO A 5 3.18 -13.50 -9.96
CA PRO A 5 2.41 -12.51 -9.21
C PRO A 5 2.49 -11.16 -9.89
N ASP A 6 1.36 -10.47 -9.97
CA ASP A 6 1.30 -9.13 -10.49
C ASP A 6 1.58 -8.19 -9.33
N CYS A 7 2.77 -7.61 -9.33
CA CYS A 7 3.23 -6.78 -8.22
C CYS A 7 3.44 -5.33 -8.64
N VAL A 8 3.07 -4.43 -7.76
CA VAL A 8 3.35 -3.00 -7.91
C VAL A 8 4.17 -2.55 -6.70
N ARG A 9 5.24 -1.84 -6.97
CA ARG A 9 6.10 -1.26 -5.96
C ARG A 9 5.95 0.24 -5.95
N VAL A 10 5.72 0.80 -4.78
CA VAL A 10 5.62 2.25 -4.58
C VAL A 10 6.67 2.67 -3.57
N GLU A 11 7.51 3.63 -3.94
CA GLU A 11 8.48 4.22 -3.03
C GLU A 11 8.06 5.65 -2.74
N ILE A 12 7.90 5.98 -1.47
CA ILE A 12 7.47 7.29 -1.03
C ILE A 12 8.37 7.80 0.10
N PRO A 13 8.66 9.09 0.16
CA PRO A 13 9.27 9.68 1.35
C PRO A 13 8.36 9.46 2.56
N ALA A 14 8.96 9.19 3.72
CA ALA A 14 8.24 8.92 4.96
C ALA A 14 7.63 10.20 5.52
N ALA A 15 6.49 10.59 4.96
CA ALA A 15 5.73 11.76 5.38
C ALA A 15 4.24 11.45 5.28
N THR A 16 3.46 11.97 6.22
CA THR A 16 2.02 11.69 6.28
C THR A 16 1.27 12.10 5.02
N ILE A 17 1.74 13.14 4.35
CA ILE A 17 1.13 13.61 3.10
C ILE A 17 1.18 12.53 2.00
N ASN A 18 2.13 11.60 2.08
CA ASN A 18 2.28 10.55 1.07
C ASN A 18 1.44 9.30 1.35
N MET A 19 0.81 9.22 2.52
CA MET A 19 -0.01 8.06 2.87
C MET A 19 -1.17 7.86 1.90
N ALA A 20 -1.76 8.94 1.43
CA ALA A 20 -2.88 8.87 0.50
C ALA A 20 -2.50 8.21 -0.84
N ILE A 21 -1.26 8.42 -1.29
CA ILE A 21 -0.77 7.81 -2.53
C ILE A 21 -0.70 6.29 -2.36
N ALA A 22 -0.06 5.82 -1.31
CA ALA A 22 0.08 4.39 -1.05
C ALA A 22 -1.29 3.73 -0.82
N ARG A 23 -2.18 4.39 -0.06
CA ARG A 23 -3.53 3.91 0.18
C ARG A 23 -4.33 3.77 -1.12
N THR A 24 -4.20 4.75 -2.02
CA THR A 24 -4.90 4.72 -3.31
C THR A 24 -4.39 3.57 -4.17
N VAL A 25 -3.08 3.34 -4.21
CA VAL A 25 -2.51 2.20 -4.95
C VAL A 25 -2.98 0.88 -4.36
N ALA A 26 -3.01 0.76 -3.04
CA ALA A 26 -3.48 -0.45 -2.37
C ALA A 26 -4.95 -0.74 -2.71
N ALA A 27 -5.80 0.29 -2.69
CA ALA A 27 -7.22 0.15 -3.06
C ALA A 27 -7.37 -0.27 -4.52
N ALA A 28 -6.59 0.29 -5.43
CA ALA A 28 -6.62 -0.06 -6.84
C ALA A 28 -6.20 -1.51 -7.07
N MET A 29 -5.15 -1.97 -6.38
CA MET A 29 -4.71 -3.37 -6.46
C MET A 29 -5.76 -4.32 -5.89
N ALA A 30 -6.41 -3.94 -4.79
CA ALA A 30 -7.47 -4.73 -4.18
C ALA A 30 -8.67 -4.86 -5.15
N ALA A 31 -9.00 -3.78 -5.85
CA ALA A 31 -10.07 -3.81 -6.86
C ALA A 31 -9.71 -4.75 -8.03
N ARG A 32 -8.45 -4.77 -8.46
CA ARG A 32 -7.98 -5.71 -9.49
C ARG A 32 -8.07 -7.16 -9.04
N ALA A 33 -7.97 -7.41 -7.74
CA ALA A 33 -8.08 -8.74 -7.16
C ALA A 33 -9.54 -9.18 -6.93
N ASP A 34 -10.50 -8.42 -7.43
CA ASP A 34 -11.95 -8.68 -7.29
C ASP A 34 -12.41 -8.73 -5.83
N LEU A 35 -11.78 -7.97 -4.95
CA LEU A 35 -12.21 -7.89 -3.57
C LEU A 35 -13.51 -7.09 -3.46
N THR A 36 -14.31 -7.40 -2.45
CA THR A 36 -15.54 -6.65 -2.16
C THR A 36 -15.19 -5.23 -1.67
N LEU A 37 -16.19 -4.35 -1.68
CA LEU A 37 -15.99 -2.99 -1.16
C LEU A 37 -15.54 -3.00 0.29
N ASP A 38 -16.11 -3.88 1.12
CA ASP A 38 -15.71 -4.01 2.53
C ASP A 38 -14.26 -4.46 2.65
N GLN A 39 -13.84 -5.42 1.82
CA GLN A 39 -12.45 -5.90 1.81
C GLN A 39 -11.49 -4.81 1.34
N ILE A 40 -11.89 -4.00 0.34
CA ILE A 40 -11.07 -2.87 -0.12
C ILE A 40 -10.89 -1.84 1.00
N GLU A 41 -11.96 -1.54 1.75
CA GLU A 41 -11.87 -0.64 2.90
C GLU A 41 -10.94 -1.20 3.98
N ASP A 42 -10.98 -2.51 4.24
CA ASP A 42 -10.08 -3.15 5.18
C ASP A 42 -8.62 -3.02 4.74
N VAL A 43 -8.34 -3.17 3.45
CA VAL A 43 -6.99 -2.98 2.90
C VAL A 43 -6.52 -1.54 3.09
N ARG A 44 -7.39 -0.57 2.82
CA ARG A 44 -7.06 0.86 3.01
C ARG A 44 -6.73 1.16 4.45
N LEU A 45 -7.53 0.63 5.38
CA LEU A 45 -7.33 0.83 6.81
C LEU A 45 -6.02 0.20 7.28
N ALA A 46 -5.75 -1.03 6.85
CA ALA A 46 -4.50 -1.72 7.19
C ALA A 46 -3.28 -0.95 6.66
N MET A 47 -3.38 -0.40 5.45
CA MET A 47 -2.31 0.41 4.87
C MET A 47 -2.07 1.68 5.70
N ASP A 48 -3.13 2.36 6.10
CA ASP A 48 -3.02 3.57 6.91
C ASP A 48 -2.36 3.27 8.26
N GLU A 49 -2.77 2.21 8.94
CA GLU A 49 -2.21 1.83 10.24
C GLU A 49 -0.73 1.46 10.11
N GLY A 50 -0.39 0.64 9.11
CA GLY A 50 1.00 0.23 8.88
C GLY A 50 1.90 1.40 8.53
N LEU A 51 1.45 2.28 7.63
CA LEU A 51 2.22 3.45 7.23
C LEU A 51 2.38 4.46 8.36
N ALA A 52 1.32 4.69 9.13
CA ALA A 52 1.40 5.60 10.27
C ALA A 52 2.46 5.15 11.26
N TYR A 53 2.53 3.85 11.54
CA TYR A 53 3.56 3.28 12.40
C TYR A 53 4.95 3.46 11.82
N ILE A 54 5.15 3.11 10.55
CA ILE A 54 6.46 3.19 9.89
C ILE A 54 6.96 4.64 9.86
N ILE A 55 6.11 5.58 9.48
CA ILE A 55 6.46 6.99 9.39
C ILE A 55 6.89 7.53 10.75
N GLU A 56 6.27 7.04 11.82
CA GLU A 56 6.60 7.46 13.17
C GLU A 56 7.97 6.98 13.64
N VAL A 57 8.41 5.79 13.19
CA VAL A 57 9.62 5.14 13.73
C VAL A 57 10.85 5.29 12.86
N VAL A 58 10.71 5.69 11.58
CA VAL A 58 11.86 5.88 10.70
C VAL A 58 12.38 7.31 10.77
N PRO A 59 13.66 7.54 10.41
CA PRO A 59 14.21 8.90 10.37
C PRO A 59 13.50 9.77 9.33
N ASP A 60 13.48 11.08 9.57
CA ASP A 60 12.98 12.05 8.60
C ASP A 60 13.71 11.89 7.26
N GLY A 61 12.95 11.91 6.17
CA GLY A 61 13.50 11.78 4.83
C GLY A 61 13.79 10.35 4.41
N ALA A 62 13.53 9.35 5.26
CA ALA A 62 13.67 7.95 4.88
C ALA A 62 12.66 7.61 3.78
N MET A 63 13.04 6.70 2.89
CA MET A 63 12.13 6.19 1.87
C MET A 63 11.41 4.95 2.40
N VAL A 64 10.13 4.88 2.15
CA VAL A 64 9.31 3.72 2.48
C VAL A 64 8.92 3.03 1.18
N THR A 65 9.16 1.73 1.12
CA THR A 65 8.78 0.91 -0.03
C THR A 65 7.59 0.06 0.33
N CYS A 66 6.53 0.18 -0.45
CA CYS A 66 5.34 -0.67 -0.34
C CYS A 66 5.28 -1.56 -1.58
N GLU A 67 5.21 -2.87 -1.36
CA GLU A 67 5.04 -3.82 -2.46
C GLU A 67 3.70 -4.53 -2.29
N LEU A 68 2.89 -4.47 -3.34
CA LEU A 68 1.55 -5.04 -3.33
C LEU A 68 1.46 -6.04 -4.48
N CYS A 69 1.10 -7.26 -4.15
CA CYS A 69 1.05 -8.34 -5.12
C CYS A 69 -0.33 -8.99 -5.17
N VAL A 70 -0.76 -9.30 -6.37
CA VAL A 70 -1.98 -10.07 -6.63
C VAL A 70 -1.54 -11.37 -7.31
N ALA A 71 -1.91 -12.47 -6.71
CA ALA A 71 -1.58 -13.79 -7.24
C ALA A 71 -2.54 -14.21 -8.35
#